data_f1a7aa76e915ddd2b289207725842893
#
_entry.id   f1a7aa76e915ddd2b289207725842893
#
_cell.length_a   1.000
_cell.length_b   1.000
_cell.length_c   1.000
_cell.angle_alpha   90.00
_cell.angle_beta   90.00
_cell.angle_gamma   90.00
#
_symmetry.space_group_name_H-M   'P 1'
#
loop_
_entity.id
_entity.type
_entity.pdbx_description
1 polymer ?
#
loop_
_entity_poly.entity_id
_entity_poly.type
_entity_poly.pdbx_seq_one_letter_code
_entity_poly.pdbx_strand_id
1 'polypeptide(L)'
;HGAGAPVPDVLGFEDRWLIQEDLGGERLSRMMRRVGKDESLGHLHAGLESLDHIHRAAQTIGLARHCRTIGDTTAWLEDFARAPERLGAFLGLPAPELDTAAIVAVLERPLTDFVKWDARPPNAIAVADRGVAWFDWEHCGTRNRLDDVVWFLGDESIIDRPTMENDVLNRWVPRFDDGRYPQGPAAYVMVMGALHCCVRLSIIVTDSAREEAPDDWRTSLSGIGVQTLPRTGPRIARRGARWSNRHEATKPLTQWFQAIRERFSRN
;
A
#
# COMPACT_ATOMS: atom_id res chain seq x y z
N HIS A 1 -7.51 -22.26 -2.81
CA HIS A 1 -7.23 -23.11 -3.98
C HIS A 1 -8.49 -23.44 -4.79
N GLY A 2 -9.56 -23.91 -4.17
CA GLY A 2 -10.79 -24.31 -4.90
C GLY A 2 -11.47 -23.20 -5.71
N ALA A 3 -11.12 -21.93 -5.48
CA ALA A 3 -11.67 -20.77 -6.17
C ALA A 3 -10.75 -20.23 -7.30
N GLY A 4 -9.63 -20.92 -7.60
CA GLY A 4 -8.70 -20.50 -8.65
C GLY A 4 -7.98 -19.19 -8.41
N ALA A 5 -7.89 -18.74 -7.14
CA ALA A 5 -7.22 -17.50 -6.79
C ALA A 5 -5.72 -17.55 -7.13
N PRO A 6 -5.12 -16.45 -7.64
CA PRO A 6 -3.70 -16.40 -8.04
C PRO A 6 -2.78 -16.28 -6.82
N VAL A 7 -2.67 -17.37 -6.07
CA VAL A 7 -1.86 -17.51 -4.86
C VAL A 7 -1.03 -18.80 -4.95
N PRO A 8 0.12 -18.93 -4.24
CA PRO A 8 0.89 -20.16 -4.23
C PRO A 8 0.11 -21.31 -3.60
N ASP A 9 0.34 -22.51 -4.09
CA ASP A 9 -0.19 -23.72 -3.47
C ASP A 9 0.48 -23.96 -2.13
N VAL A 10 -0.33 -24.38 -1.13
CA VAL A 10 0.20 -24.84 0.15
C VAL A 10 0.61 -26.29 0.01
N LEU A 11 1.91 -26.58 0.10
CA LEU A 11 2.48 -27.92 -0.04
C LEU A 11 2.55 -28.64 1.31
N GLY A 12 2.62 -27.89 2.41
CA GLY A 12 2.65 -28.44 3.75
C GLY A 12 2.55 -27.37 4.84
N PHE A 13 2.13 -27.81 6.01
CA PHE A 13 2.12 -27.00 7.23
C PHE A 13 2.55 -27.88 8.39
N GLU A 14 3.62 -27.50 9.07
CA GLU A 14 4.17 -28.24 10.22
C GLU A 14 4.64 -27.25 11.29
N ASP A 15 4.12 -27.40 12.51
CA ASP A 15 4.34 -26.48 13.62
C ASP A 15 4.04 -25.02 13.24
N ARG A 16 5.11 -24.23 13.06
CA ARG A 16 5.10 -22.82 12.64
C ARG A 16 5.57 -22.60 11.21
N TRP A 17 5.81 -23.66 10.45
CA TRP A 17 6.34 -23.58 9.08
C TRP A 17 5.22 -23.78 8.09
N LEU A 18 5.10 -22.84 7.16
CA LEU A 18 4.24 -22.95 5.98
C LEU A 18 5.13 -23.19 4.77
N ILE A 19 4.96 -24.35 4.12
CA ILE A 19 5.66 -24.69 2.88
C ILE A 19 4.72 -24.37 1.72
N GLN A 20 5.16 -23.51 0.85
CA GLN A 20 4.40 -23.05 -0.30
C GLN A 20 5.09 -23.39 -1.62
N GLU A 21 4.31 -23.44 -2.69
CA GLU A 21 4.80 -23.50 -4.06
C GLU A 21 5.81 -22.37 -4.30
N ASP A 22 6.93 -22.69 -4.96
CA ASP A 22 7.77 -21.69 -5.59
C ASP A 22 7.11 -21.26 -6.90
N LEU A 23 6.59 -20.03 -6.91
CA LEU A 23 5.89 -19.48 -8.07
C LEU A 23 6.82 -19.28 -9.28
N GLY A 24 8.13 -19.37 -9.10
CA GLY A 24 9.09 -18.98 -10.15
C GLY A 24 8.88 -17.51 -10.57
N GLY A 25 9.35 -17.14 -11.73
CA GLY A 25 9.08 -15.83 -12.30
C GLY A 25 9.85 -14.67 -11.64
N GLU A 26 9.46 -13.44 -11.93
CA GLU A 26 10.12 -12.25 -11.42
C GLU A 26 9.15 -11.41 -10.56
N ARG A 27 9.66 -10.84 -9.46
CA ARG A 27 8.86 -9.93 -8.63
C ARG A 27 8.39 -8.73 -9.43
N LEU A 28 7.12 -8.39 -9.31
CA LEU A 28 6.48 -7.30 -10.03
C LEU A 28 7.22 -5.96 -9.84
N SER A 29 7.70 -5.69 -8.63
CA SER A 29 8.52 -4.51 -8.32
C SER A 29 9.83 -4.43 -9.13
N ARG A 30 10.42 -5.58 -9.49
CA ARG A 30 11.64 -5.64 -10.29
C ARG A 30 11.32 -5.43 -11.75
N MET A 31 10.26 -6.09 -12.26
CA MET A 31 9.80 -5.90 -13.64
C MET A 31 9.47 -4.44 -13.93
N MET A 32 8.67 -3.79 -13.09
CA MET A 32 8.26 -2.40 -13.25
C MET A 32 9.43 -1.40 -13.29
N ARG A 33 10.60 -1.75 -12.75
CA ARG A 33 11.80 -0.90 -12.84
C ARG A 33 12.54 -0.99 -14.17
N ARG A 34 12.32 -2.06 -14.94
CA ARG A 34 13.06 -2.37 -16.18
C ARG A 34 12.32 -2.00 -17.45
N VAL A 35 11.01 -1.86 -17.37
CA VAL A 35 10.13 -1.74 -18.53
C VAL A 35 9.73 -0.29 -18.84
N GLY A 36 9.26 -0.07 -20.04
CA GLY A 36 8.74 1.21 -20.49
C GLY A 36 7.40 1.60 -19.83
N LYS A 37 6.90 2.79 -20.20
CA LYS A 37 5.68 3.36 -19.61
C LYS A 37 4.46 2.46 -19.82
N ASP A 38 4.22 2.03 -21.05
CA ASP A 38 3.00 1.32 -21.43
C ASP A 38 2.99 -0.09 -20.83
N GLU A 39 4.13 -0.74 -20.80
CA GLU A 39 4.30 -2.04 -20.16
C GLU A 39 4.17 -1.95 -18.63
N SER A 40 4.71 -0.87 -18.01
CA SER A 40 4.48 -0.60 -16.58
C SER A 40 2.99 -0.43 -16.26
N LEU A 41 2.24 0.26 -17.12
CA LEU A 41 0.79 0.41 -16.95
C LEU A 41 0.08 -0.94 -17.06
N GLY A 42 0.49 -1.79 -18.00
CA GLY A 42 -0.01 -3.16 -18.11
C GLY A 42 0.21 -3.97 -16.84
N HIS A 43 1.38 -3.86 -16.23
CA HIS A 43 1.69 -4.54 -14.96
C HIS A 43 0.86 -4.00 -13.78
N LEU A 44 0.57 -2.70 -13.74
CA LEU A 44 -0.33 -2.13 -12.72
C LEU A 44 -1.74 -2.70 -12.86
N HIS A 45 -2.26 -2.77 -14.08
CA HIS A 45 -3.57 -3.35 -14.33
C HIS A 45 -3.61 -4.85 -13.98
N ALA A 46 -2.60 -5.61 -14.36
CA ALA A 46 -2.52 -7.04 -14.05
C ALA A 46 -2.46 -7.31 -12.54
N GLY A 47 -1.72 -6.49 -11.78
CA GLY A 47 -1.67 -6.59 -10.33
C GLY A 47 -3.02 -6.34 -9.66
N LEU A 48 -3.74 -5.29 -10.08
CA LEU A 48 -5.06 -4.97 -9.54
C LEU A 48 -6.15 -5.96 -10.01
N GLU A 49 -6.06 -6.48 -11.23
CA GLU A 49 -6.96 -7.54 -11.70
C GLU A 49 -6.81 -8.81 -10.87
N SER A 50 -5.59 -9.15 -10.54
CA SER A 50 -5.29 -10.29 -9.68
C SER A 50 -5.83 -10.10 -8.26
N LEU A 51 -5.68 -8.90 -7.65
CA LEU A 51 -6.29 -8.58 -6.35
C LEU A 51 -7.82 -8.65 -6.40
N ASP A 52 -8.45 -8.10 -7.44
CA ASP A 52 -9.90 -8.19 -7.62
C ASP A 52 -10.37 -9.65 -7.71
N HIS A 53 -9.62 -10.51 -8.39
CA HIS A 53 -9.91 -11.95 -8.44
C HIS A 53 -9.83 -12.58 -7.04
N ILE A 54 -8.77 -12.29 -6.28
CA ILE A 54 -8.59 -12.78 -4.91
C ILE A 54 -9.75 -12.30 -4.00
N HIS A 55 -10.11 -11.02 -4.06
CA HIS A 55 -11.22 -10.47 -3.26
C HIS A 55 -12.54 -11.16 -3.58
N ARG A 56 -12.84 -11.42 -4.86
CA ARG A 56 -14.06 -12.14 -5.27
C ARG A 56 -14.04 -13.59 -4.81
N ALA A 57 -12.90 -14.27 -4.99
CA ALA A 57 -12.74 -15.64 -4.51
C ALA A 57 -12.94 -15.73 -2.98
N ALA A 58 -12.33 -14.82 -2.24
CA ALA A 58 -12.50 -14.72 -0.79
C ALA A 58 -13.96 -14.44 -0.37
N GLN A 59 -14.65 -13.56 -1.11
CA GLN A 59 -16.06 -13.26 -0.87
C GLN A 59 -16.94 -14.49 -1.11
N THR A 60 -16.70 -15.25 -2.19
CA THR A 60 -17.47 -16.44 -2.54
C THR A 60 -17.42 -17.50 -1.42
N ILE A 61 -16.28 -17.68 -0.78
CA ILE A 61 -16.11 -18.65 0.31
C ILE A 61 -16.33 -18.06 1.71
N GLY A 62 -16.65 -16.77 1.81
CA GLY A 62 -16.86 -16.09 3.09
C GLY A 62 -15.59 -15.97 3.95
N LEU A 63 -14.41 -15.89 3.34
CA LEU A 63 -13.11 -15.94 4.04
C LEU A 63 -12.96 -14.84 5.09
N ALA A 64 -13.49 -13.65 4.85
CA ALA A 64 -13.42 -12.51 5.78
C ALA A 64 -13.91 -12.85 7.20
N ARG A 65 -14.90 -13.74 7.34
CA ARG A 65 -15.45 -14.16 8.64
C ARG A 65 -14.48 -14.97 9.48
N HIS A 66 -13.42 -15.49 8.89
CA HIS A 66 -12.41 -16.32 9.54
C HIS A 66 -11.10 -15.56 9.79
N CYS A 67 -11.04 -14.29 9.40
CA CYS A 67 -9.88 -13.45 9.54
C CYS A 67 -10.06 -12.42 10.66
N ARG A 68 -8.94 -12.02 11.27
CA ARG A 68 -8.95 -10.88 12.20
C ARG A 68 -9.36 -9.62 11.47
N THR A 69 -10.10 -8.75 12.11
CA THR A 69 -10.38 -7.41 11.60
C THR A 69 -9.18 -6.50 11.88
N ILE A 70 -8.80 -5.69 10.90
CA ILE A 70 -7.67 -4.78 10.98
C ILE A 70 -8.21 -3.37 11.21
N GLY A 71 -7.85 -2.76 12.35
CA GLY A 71 -8.19 -1.36 12.62
C GLY A 71 -9.70 -1.11 12.69
N ASP A 72 -10.41 -1.89 13.50
CA ASP A 72 -11.86 -1.88 13.66
C ASP A 72 -12.38 -0.84 14.68
N THR A 73 -11.51 -0.03 15.25
CA THR A 73 -11.88 0.96 16.25
C THR A 73 -11.66 2.39 15.75
N THR A 74 -12.51 3.32 16.21
CA THR A 74 -12.31 4.76 15.97
C THR A 74 -10.95 5.21 16.49
N ALA A 75 -10.50 4.70 17.63
CA ALA A 75 -9.18 5.00 18.19
C ALA A 75 -8.03 4.61 17.25
N TRP A 76 -8.18 3.50 16.50
CA TRP A 76 -7.19 3.13 15.48
C TRP A 76 -7.17 4.13 14.32
N LEU A 77 -8.34 4.60 13.86
CA LEU A 77 -8.45 5.62 12.81
C LEU A 77 -7.85 6.95 13.26
N GLU A 78 -8.11 7.36 14.51
CA GLU A 78 -7.53 8.56 15.12
C GLU A 78 -6.00 8.44 15.21
N ASP A 79 -5.47 7.29 15.63
CA ASP A 79 -4.03 7.05 15.64
C ASP A 79 -3.45 7.06 14.22
N PHE A 80 -4.13 6.45 13.26
CA PHE A 80 -3.71 6.47 11.86
C PHE A 80 -3.70 7.89 11.28
N ALA A 81 -4.67 8.74 11.64
CA ALA A 81 -4.72 10.15 11.26
C ALA A 81 -3.51 10.96 11.78
N ARG A 82 -2.86 10.50 12.87
CA ARG A 82 -1.63 11.11 13.44
C ARG A 82 -0.34 10.61 12.77
N ALA A 83 -0.40 9.82 11.72
CA ALA A 83 0.79 9.40 10.99
C ALA A 83 1.67 10.58 10.49
N PRO A 84 1.12 11.72 10.03
CA PRO A 84 1.93 12.90 9.68
C PRO A 84 2.71 13.46 10.86
N GLU A 85 2.12 13.52 12.07
CA GLU A 85 2.78 14.03 13.29
C GLU A 85 4.00 13.16 13.63
N ARG A 86 3.84 11.83 13.60
CA ARG A 86 4.93 10.88 13.86
C ARG A 86 6.07 11.02 12.86
N LEU A 87 5.74 11.09 11.57
CA LEU A 87 6.73 11.31 10.53
C LEU A 87 7.43 12.67 10.69
N GLY A 88 6.66 13.73 11.01
CA GLY A 88 7.17 15.07 11.21
C GLY A 88 8.13 15.15 12.39
N ALA A 89 7.80 14.50 13.50
CA ALA A 89 8.68 14.42 14.68
C ALA A 89 10.01 13.71 14.32
N PHE A 90 9.94 12.60 13.58
CA PHE A 90 11.14 11.88 13.15
C PHE A 90 12.03 12.70 12.19
N LEU A 91 11.41 13.41 11.25
CA LEU A 91 12.14 14.23 10.28
C LEU A 91 12.59 15.59 10.86
N GLY A 92 12.18 15.99 12.07
CA GLY A 92 12.37 17.36 12.57
C GLY A 92 11.69 18.41 11.67
N LEU A 93 10.54 18.07 11.09
CA LEU A 93 9.71 18.91 10.22
C LEU A 93 8.25 18.80 10.70
N PRO A 94 7.78 19.67 11.61
CA PRO A 94 6.45 19.58 12.17
C PRO A 94 5.36 19.46 11.08
N ALA A 95 4.45 18.51 11.26
CA ALA A 95 3.30 18.38 10.37
C ALA A 95 2.28 19.50 10.66
N PRO A 96 1.49 19.91 9.67
CA PRO A 96 0.37 20.81 9.90
C PRO A 96 -0.69 20.10 10.76
N GLU A 97 -1.43 20.91 11.52
CA GLU A 97 -2.61 20.43 12.25
C GLU A 97 -3.69 19.95 11.28
N LEU A 98 -4.27 18.79 11.58
CA LEU A 98 -5.34 18.19 10.79
C LEU A 98 -6.59 18.03 11.65
N ASP A 99 -7.74 18.20 11.03
CA ASP A 99 -9.01 17.82 11.63
C ASP A 99 -9.17 16.30 11.61
N THR A 100 -8.79 15.67 12.73
CA THR A 100 -8.87 14.21 12.91
C THR A 100 -10.31 13.71 12.76
N ALA A 101 -11.32 14.45 13.22
CA ALA A 101 -12.72 14.07 13.11
C ALA A 101 -13.18 14.06 11.64
N ALA A 102 -12.75 15.05 10.85
CA ALA A 102 -13.04 15.08 9.42
C ALA A 102 -12.37 13.91 8.68
N ILE A 103 -11.15 13.51 9.07
CA ILE A 103 -10.47 12.33 8.51
C ILE A 103 -11.23 11.05 8.87
N VAL A 104 -11.58 10.87 10.14
CA VAL A 104 -12.34 9.70 10.61
C VAL A 104 -13.67 9.61 9.86
N ALA A 105 -14.39 10.71 9.68
CA ALA A 105 -15.66 10.75 8.95
C ALA A 105 -15.56 10.31 7.47
N VAL A 106 -14.37 10.38 6.86
CA VAL A 106 -14.13 9.84 5.50
C VAL A 106 -13.81 8.35 5.55
N LEU A 107 -13.03 7.92 6.56
CA LEU A 107 -12.44 6.57 6.60
C LEU A 107 -13.29 5.56 7.36
N GLU A 108 -14.16 6.00 8.27
CA GLU A 108 -14.98 5.13 9.10
C GLU A 108 -16.09 4.47 8.28
N ARG A 109 -16.11 3.14 8.32
CA ARG A 109 -17.11 2.32 7.62
C ARG A 109 -17.07 0.87 8.11
N PRO A 110 -18.12 0.07 7.85
CA PRO A 110 -18.09 -1.36 8.15
C PRO A 110 -16.94 -2.07 7.41
N LEU A 111 -16.18 -2.87 8.14
CA LEU A 111 -15.05 -3.65 7.63
C LEU A 111 -15.53 -5.07 7.34
N THR A 112 -15.70 -5.43 6.08
CA THR A 112 -16.39 -6.66 5.67
C THR A 112 -15.66 -7.49 4.63
N ASP A 113 -14.63 -6.94 4.00
CA ASP A 113 -13.94 -7.61 2.91
C ASP A 113 -12.62 -8.22 3.38
N PHE A 114 -12.28 -9.39 2.84
CA PHE A 114 -10.92 -9.91 2.96
C PHE A 114 -9.97 -9.02 2.16
N VAL A 115 -8.83 -8.67 2.76
CA VAL A 115 -7.76 -7.90 2.12
C VAL A 115 -6.41 -8.55 2.36
N LYS A 116 -5.51 -8.37 1.43
CA LYS A 116 -4.11 -8.74 1.62
C LYS A 116 -3.41 -7.81 2.62
N TRP A 117 -3.83 -6.56 2.70
CA TRP A 117 -3.29 -5.47 3.51
C TRP A 117 -1.91 -5.01 3.07
N ASP A 118 -0.90 -5.84 3.06
CA ASP A 118 0.43 -5.52 2.49
C ASP A 118 0.51 -5.87 0.99
N ALA A 119 -0.45 -5.33 0.21
CA ALA A 119 -0.58 -5.57 -1.23
C ALA A 119 0.45 -4.73 -2.02
N ARG A 120 1.73 -5.01 -1.84
CA ARG A 120 2.84 -4.27 -2.46
C ARG A 120 3.44 -5.04 -3.63
N PRO A 121 3.94 -4.37 -4.69
CA PRO A 121 4.58 -5.04 -5.82
C PRO A 121 5.75 -5.98 -5.46
N PRO A 122 6.54 -5.75 -4.38
CA PRO A 122 7.51 -6.72 -3.91
C PRO A 122 6.91 -8.06 -3.46
N ASN A 123 5.63 -8.09 -3.05
CA ASN A 123 4.88 -9.26 -2.59
C ASN A 123 4.03 -9.88 -3.71
N ALA A 124 4.32 -9.54 -4.96
CA ALA A 124 3.69 -10.07 -6.15
C ALA A 124 4.74 -10.58 -7.14
N ILE A 125 4.41 -11.66 -7.82
CA ILE A 125 5.24 -12.29 -8.85
C ILE A 125 4.44 -12.34 -10.15
N ALA A 126 5.05 -11.93 -11.26
CA ALA A 126 4.52 -12.19 -12.58
C ALA A 126 4.87 -13.63 -12.98
N VAL A 127 3.87 -14.44 -13.16
CA VAL A 127 3.98 -15.86 -13.51
C VAL A 127 3.50 -16.05 -14.94
N ALA A 128 4.29 -16.71 -15.77
CA ALA A 128 3.85 -17.09 -17.10
C ALA A 128 2.54 -17.88 -16.98
N ASP A 129 1.59 -17.63 -17.88
CA ASP A 129 0.30 -18.31 -17.96
C ASP A 129 -0.69 -18.11 -16.79
N ARG A 130 -0.26 -17.50 -15.66
CA ARG A 130 -1.13 -17.22 -14.50
C ARG A 130 -1.32 -15.72 -14.25
N GLY A 131 -0.60 -14.84 -14.95
CA GLY A 131 -0.63 -13.40 -14.70
C GLY A 131 0.16 -13.02 -13.45
N VAL A 132 -0.44 -12.25 -12.52
CA VAL A 132 0.20 -11.85 -11.27
C VAL A 132 -0.31 -12.71 -10.12
N ALA A 133 0.59 -13.34 -9.38
CA ALA A 133 0.28 -14.10 -8.16
C ALA A 133 0.84 -13.39 -6.93
N TRP A 134 0.13 -13.50 -5.80
CA TRP A 134 0.44 -12.82 -4.55
C TRP A 134 0.89 -13.81 -3.48
N PHE A 135 1.93 -13.48 -2.76
CA PHE A 135 2.48 -14.23 -1.62
C PHE A 135 2.65 -13.32 -0.41
N ASP A 136 3.22 -13.84 0.69
CA ASP A 136 3.43 -13.09 1.93
C ASP A 136 2.13 -12.58 2.55
N TRP A 137 1.33 -13.52 3.09
CA TRP A 137 -0.03 -13.30 3.59
C TRP A 137 -0.12 -13.03 5.09
N GLU A 138 1.00 -12.84 5.77
CA GLU A 138 1.05 -12.70 7.25
C GLU A 138 0.23 -11.51 7.78
N HIS A 139 0.01 -10.49 6.97
CA HIS A 139 -0.73 -9.29 7.31
C HIS A 139 -2.20 -9.29 6.85
N CYS A 140 -2.65 -10.34 6.16
CA CYS A 140 -4.02 -10.39 5.65
C CYS A 140 -5.07 -10.33 6.77
N GLY A 141 -6.24 -9.84 6.43
CA GLY A 141 -7.32 -9.70 7.40
C GLY A 141 -8.64 -9.23 6.77
N THR A 142 -9.54 -8.79 7.61
CA THR A 142 -10.82 -8.21 7.19
C THR A 142 -10.74 -6.69 7.26
N ARG A 143 -11.01 -6.03 6.14
CA ARG A 143 -11.02 -4.57 6.04
C ARG A 143 -11.77 -4.09 4.79
N ASN A 144 -11.23 -3.11 4.04
CA ASN A 144 -11.80 -2.55 2.82
C ASN A 144 -10.94 -2.89 1.61
N ARG A 145 -11.53 -3.35 0.53
CA ARG A 145 -10.80 -3.69 -0.70
C ARG A 145 -9.98 -2.53 -1.28
N LEU A 146 -10.44 -1.29 -1.11
CA LEU A 146 -9.69 -0.10 -1.56
C LEU A 146 -8.38 0.12 -0.80
N ASP A 147 -8.21 -0.47 0.39
CA ASP A 147 -6.93 -0.42 1.10
C ASP A 147 -5.82 -1.13 0.32
N ASP A 148 -6.11 -2.28 -0.31
CA ASP A 148 -5.15 -2.96 -1.17
C ASP A 148 -4.77 -2.13 -2.41
N VAL A 149 -5.71 -1.35 -2.97
CA VAL A 149 -5.41 -0.39 -4.04
C VAL A 149 -4.47 0.70 -3.56
N VAL A 150 -4.70 1.23 -2.34
CA VAL A 150 -3.84 2.25 -1.72
C VAL A 150 -2.45 1.69 -1.43
N TRP A 151 -2.36 0.49 -0.84
CA TRP A 151 -1.08 -0.19 -0.59
C TRP A 151 -0.30 -0.41 -1.87
N PHE A 152 -0.98 -0.89 -2.92
CA PHE A 152 -0.36 -1.15 -4.21
C PHE A 152 0.19 0.11 -4.85
N LEU A 153 -0.64 1.13 -5.02
CA LEU A 153 -0.25 2.37 -5.69
C LEU A 153 0.66 3.26 -4.81
N GLY A 154 0.56 3.14 -3.49
CA GLY A 154 1.36 3.89 -2.52
C GLY A 154 2.82 3.42 -2.41
N ASP A 155 3.16 2.25 -2.96
CA ASP A 155 4.49 1.67 -2.85
C ASP A 155 5.57 2.48 -3.60
N GLU A 156 6.77 2.48 -3.05
CA GLU A 156 7.94 3.18 -3.59
C GLU A 156 8.46 2.60 -4.91
N SER A 157 8.13 1.35 -5.22
CA SER A 157 8.50 0.72 -6.50
C SER A 157 7.66 1.22 -7.67
N ILE A 158 6.47 1.78 -7.38
CA ILE A 158 5.60 2.33 -8.41
C ILE A 158 6.18 3.62 -8.98
N ILE A 159 6.28 3.67 -10.31
CA ILE A 159 6.75 4.84 -11.02
C ILE A 159 5.84 6.03 -10.74
N ASP A 160 6.43 7.16 -10.36
CA ASP A 160 5.70 8.39 -10.08
C ASP A 160 5.31 9.10 -11.40
N ARG A 161 4.17 8.71 -11.95
CA ARG A 161 3.58 9.27 -13.17
C ARG A 161 2.09 9.56 -12.98
N PRO A 162 1.71 10.84 -12.80
CA PRO A 162 0.32 11.22 -12.50
C PRO A 162 -0.71 10.75 -13.53
N THR A 163 -0.35 10.73 -14.81
CA THR A 163 -1.25 10.26 -15.88
C THR A 163 -1.56 8.78 -15.78
N MET A 164 -0.57 7.93 -15.49
CA MET A 164 -0.76 6.49 -15.27
C MET A 164 -1.56 6.24 -13.98
N GLU A 165 -1.22 6.96 -12.91
CA GLU A 165 -1.93 6.88 -11.63
C GLU A 165 -3.41 7.23 -11.79
N ASN A 166 -3.73 8.30 -12.53
CA ASN A 166 -5.11 8.69 -12.79
C ASN A 166 -5.85 7.64 -13.64
N ASP A 167 -5.21 7.06 -14.65
CA ASP A 167 -5.81 6.01 -15.47
C ASP A 167 -6.16 4.79 -14.62
N VAL A 168 -5.22 4.34 -13.80
CA VAL A 168 -5.42 3.20 -12.88
C VAL A 168 -6.54 3.50 -11.87
N LEU A 169 -6.51 4.67 -11.23
CA LEU A 169 -7.54 5.07 -10.26
C LEU A 169 -8.92 5.14 -10.88
N ASN A 170 -9.06 5.77 -12.06
CA ASN A 170 -10.33 5.89 -12.76
C ASN A 170 -10.91 4.54 -13.15
N ARG A 171 -10.07 3.58 -13.52
CA ARG A 171 -10.50 2.23 -13.90
C ARG A 171 -10.85 1.35 -12.71
N TRP A 172 -10.04 1.40 -11.64
CA TRP A 172 -10.10 0.39 -10.58
C TRP A 172 -10.86 0.83 -9.34
N VAL A 173 -10.85 2.13 -8.99
CA VAL A 173 -11.59 2.60 -7.81
C VAL A 173 -13.10 2.28 -7.92
N PRO A 174 -13.79 2.52 -9.05
CA PRO A 174 -15.19 2.14 -9.19
C PRO A 174 -15.41 0.62 -9.12
N ARG A 175 -14.42 -0.19 -9.51
CA ARG A 175 -14.53 -1.66 -9.51
C ARG A 175 -14.42 -2.25 -8.11
N PHE A 176 -13.70 -1.59 -7.21
CA PHE A 176 -13.55 -1.97 -5.82
C PHE A 176 -14.60 -1.30 -4.91
N ASP A 177 -15.42 -0.40 -5.46
CA ASP A 177 -16.50 0.27 -4.74
C ASP A 177 -17.64 -0.72 -4.43
N ASP A 178 -18.09 -0.68 -3.18
CA ASP A 178 -19.25 -1.44 -2.69
C ASP A 178 -20.44 -0.55 -2.30
N GLY A 179 -20.35 0.75 -2.62
CA GLY A 179 -21.39 1.73 -2.34
C GLY A 179 -21.49 2.18 -0.88
N ARG A 180 -20.59 1.78 -0.01
CA ARG A 180 -20.64 2.05 1.44
C ARG A 180 -19.60 3.07 1.93
N TYR A 181 -18.99 3.84 1.04
CA TYR A 181 -18.04 4.90 1.39
C TYR A 181 -18.77 6.21 1.69
N PRO A 182 -18.66 6.78 2.91
CA PRO A 182 -19.48 7.93 3.35
C PRO A 182 -19.38 9.15 2.42
N GLN A 183 -18.18 9.44 1.90
CA GLN A 183 -17.91 10.53 0.98
C GLN A 183 -17.47 10.05 -0.42
N GLY A 184 -17.80 8.79 -0.72
CA GLY A 184 -17.45 8.13 -1.97
C GLY A 184 -16.06 7.47 -1.96
N PRO A 185 -15.83 6.50 -2.86
CA PRO A 185 -14.60 5.70 -2.91
C PRO A 185 -13.37 6.53 -3.27
N ALA A 186 -13.52 7.56 -4.09
CA ALA A 186 -12.41 8.43 -4.47
C ALA A 186 -11.90 9.26 -3.27
N ALA A 187 -12.80 9.83 -2.46
CA ALA A 187 -12.43 10.53 -1.24
C ALA A 187 -11.68 9.61 -0.28
N TYR A 188 -12.19 8.39 -0.06
CA TYR A 188 -11.55 7.38 0.76
C TYR A 188 -10.11 7.11 0.30
N VAL A 189 -9.89 6.81 -0.99
CA VAL A 189 -8.57 6.51 -1.54
C VAL A 189 -7.60 7.69 -1.39
N MET A 190 -8.07 8.92 -1.58
CA MET A 190 -7.20 10.11 -1.46
C MET A 190 -6.77 10.35 -0.01
N VAL A 191 -7.72 10.27 0.94
CA VAL A 191 -7.42 10.48 2.37
C VAL A 191 -6.57 9.34 2.92
N MET A 192 -7.01 8.09 2.72
CA MET A 192 -6.27 6.90 3.13
C MET A 192 -4.86 6.89 2.53
N GLY A 193 -4.75 7.22 1.24
CA GLY A 193 -3.48 7.22 0.51
C GLY A 193 -2.52 8.33 0.97
N ALA A 194 -3.00 9.52 1.27
CA ALA A 194 -2.17 10.58 1.82
C ALA A 194 -1.54 10.17 3.17
N LEU A 195 -2.34 9.60 4.07
CA LEU A 195 -1.85 9.09 5.35
C LEU A 195 -0.94 7.86 5.17
N HIS A 196 -1.27 6.96 4.25
CA HIS A 196 -0.42 5.82 3.91
C HIS A 196 0.96 6.25 3.40
N CYS A 197 1.05 7.34 2.61
CA CYS A 197 2.35 7.90 2.21
C CYS A 197 3.19 8.32 3.43
N CYS A 198 2.58 8.85 4.51
CA CYS A 198 3.28 9.15 5.75
C CYS A 198 3.81 7.88 6.42
N VAL A 199 2.98 6.84 6.50
CA VAL A 199 3.38 5.53 7.06
C VAL A 199 4.53 4.92 6.26
N ARG A 200 4.45 4.92 4.93
CA ARG A 200 5.53 4.38 4.07
C ARG A 200 6.83 5.15 4.25
N LEU A 201 6.78 6.48 4.26
CA LEU A 201 7.95 7.30 4.52
C LEU A 201 8.54 7.01 5.90
N SER A 202 7.71 6.88 6.94
CA SER A 202 8.18 6.55 8.30
C SER A 202 8.92 5.21 8.33
N ILE A 203 8.38 4.16 7.68
CA ILE A 203 9.02 2.85 7.61
C ILE A 203 10.38 2.97 6.92
N ILE A 204 10.45 3.57 5.74
CA ILE A 204 11.68 3.67 4.95
C ILE A 204 12.76 4.47 5.71
N VAL A 205 12.37 5.57 6.36
CA VAL A 205 13.32 6.40 7.12
C VAL A 205 13.80 5.67 8.37
N THR A 206 12.91 4.95 9.07
CA THR A 206 13.28 4.17 10.27
C THR A 206 14.19 2.99 9.93
N ASP A 207 13.90 2.28 8.84
CA ASP A 207 14.74 1.17 8.38
C ASP A 207 16.13 1.67 7.96
N SER A 208 16.18 2.81 7.25
CA SER A 208 17.45 3.46 6.90
C SER A 208 18.29 3.83 8.12
N ALA A 209 17.66 4.34 9.17
CA ALA A 209 18.37 4.68 10.42
C ALA A 209 18.86 3.44 11.19
N ARG A 210 18.19 2.30 11.04
CA ARG A 210 18.61 1.03 11.65
C ARG A 210 19.76 0.36 10.92
N GLU A 211 19.87 0.52 9.60
CA GLU A 211 20.97 -0.01 8.80
C GLU A 211 22.31 0.70 9.04
N GLU A 212 22.28 1.91 9.61
CA GLU A 212 23.49 2.59 10.11
C GLU A 212 24.03 2.02 11.42
N ALA A 213 23.24 1.14 12.09
CA ALA A 213 23.67 0.42 13.29
C ALA A 213 24.22 -0.97 12.89
N PRO A 214 25.47 -1.33 13.29
CA PRO A 214 26.11 -2.55 12.83
C PRO A 214 25.46 -3.83 13.39
N ASP A 215 25.39 -4.86 12.51
CA ASP A 215 25.22 -6.27 12.79
C ASP A 215 23.87 -6.78 13.36
N ASP A 216 22.78 -6.62 12.61
CA ASP A 216 21.64 -7.54 12.77
C ASP A 216 21.31 -8.20 11.41
N TRP A 217 21.30 -9.56 11.37
CA TRP A 217 20.95 -10.38 10.19
C TRP A 217 19.57 -10.05 9.60
N ARG A 218 18.68 -9.38 10.38
CA ARG A 218 17.36 -8.92 9.96
C ARG A 218 17.44 -7.80 8.93
N THR A 219 18.49 -7.00 8.90
CA THR A 219 18.73 -5.94 7.94
C THR A 219 19.06 -6.49 6.55
N SER A 220 19.64 -7.67 6.46
CA SER A 220 19.95 -8.34 5.19
C SER A 220 18.70 -8.82 4.44
N LEU A 221 17.56 -8.99 5.11
CA LEU A 221 16.31 -9.45 4.52
C LEU A 221 15.39 -8.31 4.04
N SER A 222 15.53 -7.10 4.58
CA SER A 222 14.68 -5.96 4.21
C SER A 222 14.95 -5.44 2.79
N GLY A 223 16.14 -5.66 2.25
CA GLY A 223 16.52 -5.36 0.86
C GLY A 223 16.32 -3.91 0.39
N ILE A 224 15.98 -3.00 1.32
CA ILE A 224 15.72 -1.59 1.08
C ILE A 224 16.72 -0.80 1.93
N GLY A 225 17.96 -0.76 1.46
CA GLY A 225 19.04 -0.07 2.17
C GLY A 225 18.95 1.46 2.09
N VAL A 226 19.71 2.12 2.96
CA VAL A 226 19.92 3.59 3.05
C VAL A 226 20.08 4.26 1.68
N GLN A 227 20.65 3.57 0.70
CA GLN A 227 20.82 4.07 -0.67
C GLN A 227 19.51 4.30 -1.43
N THR A 228 18.37 3.79 -0.95
CA THR A 228 17.09 3.92 -1.64
C THR A 228 16.29 5.15 -1.22
N LEU A 229 16.50 5.66 0.00
CA LEU A 229 15.77 6.82 0.52
C LEU A 229 15.88 8.08 -0.36
N PRO A 230 17.06 8.49 -0.87
CA PRO A 230 17.16 9.65 -1.76
C PRO A 230 16.41 9.47 -3.10
N ARG A 231 16.18 8.24 -3.53
CA ARG A 231 15.45 7.94 -4.78
C ARG A 231 13.96 7.72 -4.58
N THR A 232 13.57 7.08 -3.48
CA THR A 232 12.19 6.65 -3.21
C THR A 232 11.41 7.69 -2.41
N GLY A 233 12.03 8.31 -1.42
CA GLY A 233 11.40 9.33 -0.58
C GLY A 233 10.75 10.47 -1.37
N PRO A 234 11.46 11.10 -2.34
CA PRO A 234 10.85 12.15 -3.17
C PRO A 234 9.65 11.68 -4.00
N ARG A 235 9.61 10.41 -4.40
CA ARG A 235 8.47 9.86 -5.18
C ARG A 235 7.24 9.71 -4.33
N ILE A 236 7.37 9.13 -3.12
CA ILE A 236 6.28 8.99 -2.17
C ILE A 236 5.79 10.37 -1.73
N ALA A 237 6.70 11.31 -1.42
CA ALA A 237 6.33 12.66 -1.03
C ALA A 237 5.56 13.40 -2.15
N ARG A 238 5.95 13.25 -3.43
CA ARG A 238 5.18 13.80 -4.56
C ARG A 238 3.78 13.18 -4.67
N ARG A 239 3.67 11.87 -4.48
CA ARG A 239 2.37 11.19 -4.48
C ARG A 239 1.52 11.66 -3.31
N GLY A 240 2.08 11.72 -2.11
CA GLY A 240 1.41 12.27 -0.93
C GLY A 240 0.88 13.68 -1.15
N ALA A 241 1.69 14.57 -1.77
CA ALA A 241 1.26 15.91 -2.12
C ALA A 241 0.08 15.93 -3.12
N ARG A 242 0.09 15.03 -4.12
CA ARG A 242 -1.03 14.94 -5.08
C ARG A 242 -2.31 14.42 -4.44
N TRP A 243 -2.21 13.38 -3.64
CA TRP A 243 -3.37 12.75 -3.02
C TRP A 243 -3.97 13.66 -1.94
N SER A 244 -3.12 14.25 -1.09
CA SER A 244 -3.59 15.19 -0.07
C SER A 244 -4.30 16.41 -0.66
N ASN A 245 -3.85 16.92 -1.82
CA ASN A 245 -4.49 18.07 -2.48
C ASN A 245 -5.89 17.78 -3.04
N ARG A 246 -6.32 16.53 -3.08
CA ARG A 246 -7.62 16.12 -3.64
C ARG A 246 -8.74 16.03 -2.61
N HIS A 247 -8.44 16.26 -1.32
CA HIS A 247 -9.46 16.23 -0.26
C HIS A 247 -9.16 17.25 0.83
N GLU A 248 -10.17 18.01 1.25
CA GLU A 248 -10.00 19.11 2.21
C GLU A 248 -9.42 18.66 3.56
N ALA A 249 -9.82 17.49 4.07
CA ALA A 249 -9.31 16.95 5.33
C ALA A 249 -7.78 16.69 5.34
N THR A 250 -7.17 16.49 4.18
CA THR A 250 -5.73 16.22 4.04
C THR A 250 -4.97 17.31 3.28
N LYS A 251 -5.66 18.29 2.73
CA LYS A 251 -5.09 19.37 1.92
C LYS A 251 -3.95 20.14 2.60
N PRO A 252 -3.96 20.39 3.93
CA PRO A 252 -2.83 21.02 4.63
C PRO A 252 -1.51 20.25 4.44
N LEU A 253 -1.53 18.93 4.24
CA LEU A 253 -0.35 18.11 3.99
C LEU A 253 0.33 18.39 2.65
N THR A 254 -0.34 19.04 1.70
CA THR A 254 0.19 19.21 0.33
C THR A 254 1.53 19.95 0.32
N GLN A 255 1.60 21.10 0.98
CA GLN A 255 2.84 21.90 1.07
C GLN A 255 3.88 21.22 1.95
N TRP A 256 3.44 20.55 3.01
CA TRP A 256 4.31 19.81 3.90
C TRP A 256 5.01 18.63 3.19
N PHE A 257 4.30 17.86 2.36
CA PHE A 257 4.92 16.85 1.50
C PHE A 257 5.90 17.44 0.49
N GLN A 258 5.64 18.65 -0.02
CA GLN A 258 6.60 19.34 -0.90
C GLN A 258 7.89 19.68 -0.15
N ALA A 259 7.80 20.14 1.09
CA ALA A 259 8.97 20.39 1.93
C ALA A 259 9.75 19.10 2.24
N ILE A 260 9.05 17.99 2.53
CA ILE A 260 9.69 16.66 2.67
C ILE A 260 10.44 16.29 1.42
N ARG A 261 9.83 16.42 0.24
CA ARG A 261 10.47 16.12 -1.04
C ARG A 261 11.76 16.91 -1.24
N GLU A 262 11.72 18.22 -0.95
CA GLU A 262 12.90 19.08 -1.09
C GLU A 262 14.03 18.65 -0.15
N ARG A 263 13.69 18.28 1.08
CA ARG A 263 14.68 17.78 2.05
C ARG A 263 15.39 16.52 1.54
N PHE A 264 14.64 15.54 1.00
CA PHE A 264 15.22 14.32 0.43
C PHE A 264 15.97 14.54 -0.89
N SER A 265 15.77 15.65 -1.57
CA SER A 265 16.47 15.97 -2.82
C SER A 265 17.79 16.74 -2.60
N ARG A 266 18.04 17.26 -1.38
CA ARG A 266 19.25 18.00 -1.00
C ARG A 266 20.33 17.13 -0.37
N ASN A 267 19.94 15.95 0.11
CA ASN A 267 20.83 14.95 0.69
C ASN A 267 21.10 13.83 -0.32
#